data_ffd9037532e7272ed43e1468babc5751
#
_entry.id   ffd9037532e7272ed43e1468babc5751
#
_cell.length_a   1.000
_cell.length_b   1.000
_cell.length_c   1.000
_cell.angle_alpha   90.00
_cell.angle_beta   90.00
_cell.angle_gamma   90.00
#
_symmetry.space_group_name_H-M   'P 1'
#
loop_
_entity.id
_entity.type
_entity.pdbx_description
1 polymer ?
#
loop_
_entity_poly.entity_id
_entity_poly.type
_entity_poly.pdbx_seq_one_letter_code
_entity_poly.pdbx_strand_id
1 'polypeptide(L)'
;MEVRFQGIDGAKRSRAWQKCHTRMNNTWSGALRRWVFEPPPPTITSMTKAFRLIASTGIHKGDREYQQDQVALISHERYNGCVLGVIADGMGGRSGGRKASDQVIMTARQLFERYSPESDDPAAMLKNMVEEAHIVIRLAAISSEQEPHSTIAAFLINPRGDCHWVHAGDSRIYHFEGARLTFRTSDHSYVQALVDRGELTGAEANIHPHSNILVGCLGTES
;
A
#
# COMPACT_ATOMS: atom_id res chain seq x y z
N MET A 1 -0.99 10.98 0.56
CA MET A 1 -1.70 10.51 -0.65
C MET A 1 -2.80 9.51 -0.26
N GLU A 2 -3.94 9.51 -0.93
CA GLU A 2 -5.13 8.80 -0.45
C GLU A 2 -5.78 7.98 -1.57
N VAL A 3 -6.10 6.71 -1.30
CA VAL A 3 -6.92 5.87 -2.18
C VAL A 3 -8.27 5.65 -1.54
N ARG A 4 -9.35 6.01 -2.25
CA ARG A 4 -10.72 5.79 -1.80
C ARG A 4 -11.40 4.75 -2.65
N PHE A 5 -12.01 3.76 -2.00
CA PHE A 5 -12.89 2.79 -2.62
C PHE A 5 -14.32 3.02 -2.16
N GLN A 6 -15.23 3.09 -3.11
CA GLN A 6 -16.65 3.10 -2.84
C GLN A 6 -17.29 1.87 -3.49
N GLY A 7 -17.82 0.97 -2.67
CA GLY A 7 -18.62 -0.17 -3.14
C GLY A 7 -19.94 0.33 -3.72
N ILE A 8 -20.30 -0.09 -4.91
CA ILE A 8 -21.60 0.24 -5.51
C ILE A 8 -22.62 -0.76 -4.98
N ASP A 9 -23.68 -0.22 -4.40
CA ASP A 9 -24.83 -0.94 -3.86
C ASP A 9 -25.50 -1.82 -4.92
N GLY A 10 -25.73 -3.07 -4.60
CA GLY A 10 -26.47 -4.02 -5.44
C GLY A 10 -26.38 -5.46 -4.93
N ALA A 11 -25.58 -5.75 -3.95
CA ALA A 11 -25.45 -7.07 -3.37
C ALA A 11 -25.51 -7.02 -1.84
N LYS A 12 -26.49 -7.70 -1.28
CA LYS A 12 -26.52 -8.04 0.15
C LYS A 12 -25.16 -8.60 0.55
N ARG A 13 -24.48 -7.88 1.47
CA ARG A 13 -23.34 -8.28 2.30
C ARG A 13 -22.57 -9.52 1.81
N SER A 14 -21.59 -9.36 0.94
CA SER A 14 -20.51 -10.31 0.90
C SER A 14 -19.57 -9.99 2.06
N ARG A 15 -19.39 -10.93 3.00
CA ARG A 15 -18.50 -10.81 4.17
C ARG A 15 -17.02 -10.95 3.80
N ALA A 16 -16.62 -10.54 2.61
CA ALA A 16 -15.30 -10.81 2.05
C ALA A 16 -14.39 -9.59 2.03
N TRP A 17 -14.48 -8.71 3.05
CA TRP A 17 -13.42 -7.75 3.31
C TRP A 17 -12.55 -8.31 4.42
N GLN A 18 -11.53 -9.04 4.04
CA GLN A 18 -10.58 -9.59 5.00
C GLN A 18 -9.41 -8.63 5.17
N LYS A 19 -9.24 -8.22 6.42
CA LYS A 19 -8.11 -7.42 6.88
C LYS A 19 -6.83 -8.24 6.76
N CYS A 20 -5.95 -7.87 5.86
CA CYS A 20 -4.55 -8.21 5.99
C CYS A 20 -3.95 -7.26 7.05
N HIS A 21 -3.96 -7.69 8.32
CA HIS A 21 -3.36 -6.92 9.41
C HIS A 21 -1.89 -7.30 9.49
N THR A 22 -1.04 -6.35 9.16
CA THR A 22 0.37 -6.43 9.55
C THR A 22 0.46 -6.08 11.03
N ARG A 23 0.55 -7.07 11.90
CA ARG A 23 0.81 -6.86 13.33
C ARG A 23 2.31 -6.71 13.52
N MET A 24 2.76 -5.50 13.81
CA MET A 24 4.12 -5.29 14.29
C MET A 24 4.24 -5.88 15.69
N ASN A 25 4.96 -6.99 15.84
CA ASN A 25 5.41 -7.44 17.16
C ASN A 25 6.55 -6.53 17.62
N ASN A 26 6.27 -5.70 18.63
CA ASN A 26 7.24 -4.83 19.31
C ASN A 26 8.21 -5.64 20.15
N THR A 27 9.25 -6.21 19.54
CA THR A 27 10.46 -6.60 20.25
C THR A 27 11.65 -6.02 19.50
N TRP A 28 12.19 -4.95 20.05
CA TRP A 28 13.41 -4.31 19.61
C TRP A 28 14.60 -5.21 19.94
N SER A 29 15.05 -6.01 19.00
CA SER A 29 16.40 -6.57 18.96
C SER A 29 16.73 -6.90 17.51
N GLY A 30 17.81 -6.30 17.01
CA GLY A 30 18.35 -6.31 15.67
C GLY A 30 18.18 -7.58 14.85
N ALA A 31 17.06 -7.71 14.15
CA ALA A 31 16.84 -8.66 13.09
C ALA A 31 15.69 -8.14 12.24
N LEU A 32 15.80 -8.29 10.94
CA LEU A 32 14.80 -8.03 9.91
C LEU A 32 13.37 -8.04 10.47
N ARG A 33 12.68 -6.90 10.47
CA ARG A 33 11.26 -6.83 10.80
C ARG A 33 10.49 -7.72 9.85
N ARG A 34 10.11 -8.89 10.33
CA ARG A 34 9.35 -9.89 9.59
C ARG A 34 7.93 -9.38 9.43
N TRP A 35 7.54 -9.05 8.22
CA TRP A 35 6.15 -8.76 7.87
C TRP A 35 5.33 -10.03 8.11
N VAL A 36 4.42 -9.99 9.08
CA VAL A 36 3.55 -11.13 9.38
C VAL A 36 2.22 -10.92 8.68
N PHE A 37 1.96 -11.74 7.68
CA PHE A 37 0.65 -11.86 7.05
C PHE A 37 -0.15 -12.92 7.81
N GLU A 38 -1.32 -12.56 8.33
CA GLU A 38 -2.26 -13.56 8.83
C GLU A 38 -3.03 -14.15 7.64
N PRO A 39 -3.12 -15.49 7.52
CA PRO A 39 -3.90 -16.09 6.44
C PRO A 39 -5.39 -15.79 6.62
N PRO A 40 -6.13 -15.58 5.54
CA PRO A 40 -7.57 -15.38 5.59
C PRO A 40 -8.30 -16.64 6.08
N PRO A 41 -9.44 -16.52 6.76
CA PRO A 41 -10.29 -17.65 7.08
C PRO A 41 -10.82 -18.33 5.82
N PRO A 42 -11.21 -19.62 5.89
CA PRO A 42 -11.59 -20.40 4.71
C PRO A 42 -12.78 -19.78 3.96
N THR A 43 -12.61 -19.63 2.66
CA THR A 43 -13.57 -19.03 1.73
C THR A 43 -14.77 -19.94 1.54
N ILE A 44 -15.96 -19.48 1.87
CA ILE A 44 -17.21 -20.11 1.44
C ILE A 44 -17.41 -19.76 -0.04
N THR A 45 -17.44 -20.77 -0.89
CA THR A 45 -17.66 -20.65 -2.34
C THR A 45 -19.02 -20.00 -2.60
N SER A 46 -19.02 -18.72 -2.95
CA SER A 46 -20.19 -17.96 -3.36
C SER A 46 -20.20 -17.85 -4.89
N MET A 47 -21.36 -18.13 -5.48
CA MET A 47 -21.63 -17.97 -6.92
C MET A 47 -21.15 -16.59 -7.38
N THR A 48 -20.36 -16.54 -8.43
CA THR A 48 -19.77 -15.34 -9.03
C THR A 48 -20.85 -14.36 -9.45
N LYS A 49 -21.15 -13.38 -8.62
CA LYS A 49 -21.93 -12.21 -9.03
C LYS A 49 -20.99 -11.31 -9.82
N ALA A 50 -21.35 -11.02 -11.06
CA ALA A 50 -20.67 -10.01 -11.85
C ALA A 50 -20.68 -8.68 -11.09
N PHE A 51 -19.53 -8.09 -10.85
CA PHE A 51 -19.39 -6.75 -10.27
C PHE A 51 -18.89 -5.77 -11.33
N ARG A 52 -19.22 -4.50 -11.16
CA ARG A 52 -18.69 -3.41 -11.99
C ARG A 52 -17.68 -2.63 -11.18
N LEU A 53 -16.47 -2.50 -11.70
CA LEU A 53 -15.43 -1.65 -11.14
C LEU A 53 -15.41 -0.32 -11.91
N ILE A 54 -15.47 0.78 -11.18
CA ILE A 54 -15.21 2.12 -11.69
C ILE A 54 -14.06 2.67 -10.87
N ALA A 55 -13.02 3.11 -11.55
CA ALA A 55 -11.84 3.65 -10.89
C ALA A 55 -11.33 4.88 -11.63
N SER A 56 -10.72 5.79 -10.87
CA SER A 56 -10.06 6.99 -11.40
C SER A 56 -8.80 7.27 -10.58
N THR A 57 -7.86 7.96 -11.19
CA THR A 57 -6.63 8.42 -10.53
C THR A 57 -6.54 9.93 -10.62
N GLY A 58 -5.90 10.53 -9.61
CA GLY A 58 -5.59 11.94 -9.61
C GLY A 58 -4.22 12.15 -8.98
N ILE A 59 -3.44 13.05 -9.56
CA ILE A 59 -2.13 13.45 -9.04
C ILE A 59 -1.98 14.95 -9.23
N HIS A 60 -1.45 15.62 -8.23
CA HIS A 60 -1.20 17.06 -8.30
C HIS A 60 0.05 17.42 -7.51
N LYS A 61 0.90 18.21 -8.12
CA LYS A 61 2.20 18.61 -7.55
C LYS A 61 2.07 19.55 -6.33
N GLY A 62 0.96 20.24 -6.19
CA GLY A 62 0.81 21.30 -5.18
C GLY A 62 1.81 22.44 -5.42
N ASP A 63 2.35 22.98 -4.34
CA ASP A 63 3.37 24.04 -4.35
C ASP A 63 4.80 23.50 -4.45
N ARG A 64 4.98 22.19 -4.62
CA ARG A 64 6.30 21.58 -4.77
C ARG A 64 6.93 21.94 -6.11
N GLU A 65 8.25 22.08 -6.14
CA GLU A 65 9.00 22.34 -7.38
C GLU A 65 8.91 21.12 -8.34
N TYR A 66 9.00 19.91 -7.77
CA TYR A 66 8.98 18.64 -8.50
C TYR A 66 7.90 17.71 -7.97
N GLN A 67 7.29 16.92 -8.87
CA GLN A 67 6.40 15.84 -8.52
C GLN A 67 7.23 14.57 -8.25
N GLN A 68 7.15 14.06 -7.02
CA GLN A 68 7.85 12.86 -6.58
C GLN A 68 6.88 11.69 -6.31
N ASP A 69 5.58 12.00 -6.23
CA ASP A 69 4.57 10.96 -6.11
C ASP A 69 4.30 10.28 -7.45
N GLN A 70 3.87 9.03 -7.35
CA GLN A 70 3.40 8.22 -8.48
C GLN A 70 2.11 7.51 -8.12
N VAL A 71 1.27 7.32 -9.13
CA VAL A 71 0.05 6.53 -9.05
C VAL A 71 -0.10 5.68 -10.30
N ALA A 72 -0.51 4.43 -10.12
CA ALA A 72 -0.88 3.56 -11.22
C ALA A 72 -2.17 2.80 -10.90
N LEU A 73 -3.01 2.65 -11.91
CA LEU A 73 -4.14 1.75 -11.93
C LEU A 73 -3.96 0.85 -13.14
N ILE A 74 -3.80 -0.44 -12.90
CA ILE A 74 -3.39 -1.41 -13.90
C ILE A 74 -4.46 -2.50 -13.98
N SER A 75 -5.10 -2.64 -15.14
CA SER A 75 -5.96 -3.78 -15.44
C SER A 75 -5.11 -4.92 -15.96
N HIS A 76 -5.40 -6.14 -15.51
CA HIS A 76 -4.67 -7.31 -15.99
C HIS A 76 -5.09 -7.65 -17.42
N GLU A 77 -4.11 -7.89 -18.30
CA GLU A 77 -4.38 -8.10 -19.73
C GLU A 77 -5.17 -9.38 -20.01
N ARG A 78 -4.92 -10.44 -19.23
CA ARG A 78 -5.51 -11.79 -19.42
C ARG A 78 -6.74 -12.07 -18.56
N TYR A 79 -6.90 -11.35 -17.43
CA TYR A 79 -7.94 -11.65 -16.44
C TYR A 79 -8.86 -10.45 -16.22
N ASN A 80 -10.02 -10.47 -16.87
CA ASN A 80 -11.02 -9.42 -16.70
C ASN A 80 -11.45 -9.29 -15.24
N GLY A 81 -11.56 -8.06 -14.74
CA GLY A 81 -11.90 -7.78 -13.36
C GLY A 81 -10.74 -7.93 -12.37
N CYS A 82 -9.54 -8.28 -12.85
CA CYS A 82 -8.33 -8.27 -12.05
C CYS A 82 -7.62 -6.91 -12.21
N VAL A 83 -7.48 -6.17 -11.11
CA VAL A 83 -6.96 -4.80 -11.11
C VAL A 83 -6.01 -4.58 -9.95
N LEU A 84 -4.86 -3.96 -10.24
CA LEU A 84 -3.89 -3.49 -9.26
C LEU A 84 -3.89 -1.96 -9.23
N GLY A 85 -4.09 -1.37 -8.06
CA GLY A 85 -3.87 0.05 -7.83
C GLY A 85 -2.68 0.26 -6.91
N VAL A 86 -1.81 1.21 -7.24
CA VAL A 86 -0.59 1.52 -6.48
C VAL A 86 -0.40 3.01 -6.37
N ILE A 87 -0.04 3.47 -5.18
CA ILE A 87 0.43 4.80 -4.88
C ILE A 87 1.82 4.69 -4.26
N ALA A 88 2.71 5.59 -4.64
CA ALA A 88 4.06 5.71 -4.10
C ALA A 88 4.41 7.19 -3.91
N ASP A 89 4.74 7.59 -2.69
CA ASP A 89 5.27 8.93 -2.36
C ASP A 89 6.78 8.81 -2.22
N GLY A 90 7.51 9.45 -3.14
CA GLY A 90 8.96 9.37 -3.23
C GLY A 90 9.66 10.44 -2.40
N MET A 91 10.66 10.04 -1.62
CA MET A 91 11.47 10.89 -0.74
C MET A 91 12.97 10.72 -1.05
N GLY A 92 13.80 11.71 -0.75
CA GLY A 92 15.25 11.61 -0.94
C GLY A 92 15.84 12.61 -1.94
N GLY A 93 15.51 13.90 -1.78
CA GLY A 93 16.03 14.99 -2.61
C GLY A 93 15.38 15.09 -3.99
N ARG A 94 15.90 16.00 -4.84
CA ARG A 94 15.25 16.40 -6.11
C ARG A 94 14.95 15.26 -7.07
N SER A 95 15.86 14.32 -7.22
CA SER A 95 15.70 13.20 -8.19
C SER A 95 15.58 11.83 -7.53
N GLY A 96 16.06 11.67 -6.29
CA GLY A 96 16.04 10.40 -5.57
C GLY A 96 14.62 9.91 -5.29
N GLY A 97 13.78 10.77 -4.74
CA GLY A 97 12.39 10.42 -4.45
C GLY A 97 11.60 10.02 -5.69
N ARG A 98 11.73 10.78 -6.79
CA ARG A 98 11.05 10.42 -8.04
C ARG A 98 11.51 9.07 -8.58
N LYS A 99 12.79 8.78 -8.56
CA LYS A 99 13.33 7.49 -8.98
C LYS A 99 12.82 6.34 -8.10
N ALA A 100 12.71 6.59 -6.79
CA ALA A 100 12.18 5.59 -5.86
C ALA A 100 10.71 5.28 -6.13
N SER A 101 9.85 6.29 -6.28
CA SER A 101 8.43 6.07 -6.59
C SER A 101 8.22 5.47 -7.99
N ASP A 102 9.00 5.85 -8.99
CA ASP A 102 8.99 5.22 -10.31
C ASP A 102 9.36 3.72 -10.21
N GLN A 103 10.35 3.38 -9.38
CA GLN A 103 10.76 1.99 -9.17
C GLN A 103 9.65 1.15 -8.52
N VAL A 104 8.92 1.71 -7.55
CA VAL A 104 7.75 1.04 -6.96
C VAL A 104 6.72 0.68 -8.04
N ILE A 105 6.39 1.63 -8.91
CA ILE A 105 5.42 1.40 -9.99
C ILE A 105 5.92 0.37 -11.01
N MET A 106 7.22 0.41 -11.36
CA MET A 106 7.83 -0.57 -12.29
C MET A 106 7.77 -1.98 -11.72
N THR A 107 8.19 -2.17 -10.47
CA THR A 107 8.13 -3.47 -9.79
C THR A 107 6.70 -3.99 -9.72
N ALA A 108 5.75 -3.12 -9.36
CA ALA A 108 4.34 -3.47 -9.30
C ALA A 108 3.80 -3.98 -10.64
N ARG A 109 4.13 -3.29 -11.75
CA ARG A 109 3.73 -3.73 -13.10
C ARG A 109 4.31 -5.09 -13.46
N GLN A 110 5.61 -5.28 -13.27
CA GLN A 110 6.31 -6.51 -13.64
C GLN A 110 5.78 -7.74 -12.90
N LEU A 111 5.50 -7.60 -11.60
CA LEU A 111 4.95 -8.69 -10.80
C LEU A 111 3.48 -8.96 -11.16
N PHE A 112 2.70 -7.90 -11.38
CA PHE A 112 1.28 -8.04 -11.74
C PHE A 112 1.06 -8.66 -13.12
N GLU A 113 1.90 -8.36 -14.11
CA GLU A 113 1.86 -9.00 -15.44
C GLU A 113 2.03 -10.53 -15.39
N ARG A 114 2.80 -11.02 -14.41
CA ARG A 114 3.06 -12.45 -14.20
C ARG A 114 2.05 -13.13 -13.31
N TYR A 115 1.31 -12.34 -12.52
CA TYR A 115 0.34 -12.84 -11.55
C TYR A 115 -0.81 -13.59 -12.25
N SER A 116 -1.21 -14.74 -11.67
CA SER A 116 -2.39 -15.48 -12.07
C SER A 116 -3.35 -15.65 -10.91
N PRO A 117 -4.54 -15.04 -10.94
CA PRO A 117 -5.52 -15.16 -9.86
C PRO A 117 -6.08 -16.58 -9.66
N GLU A 118 -5.76 -17.51 -10.57
CA GLU A 118 -6.17 -18.91 -10.50
C GLU A 118 -5.20 -19.77 -9.69
N SER A 119 -3.91 -19.44 -9.71
CA SER A 119 -2.84 -20.25 -9.09
C SER A 119 -2.08 -19.54 -7.98
N ASP A 120 -2.01 -18.21 -8.01
CA ASP A 120 -1.12 -17.44 -7.14
C ASP A 120 -1.88 -16.87 -5.94
N ASP A 121 -1.19 -16.83 -4.79
CA ASP A 121 -1.71 -16.17 -3.61
C ASP A 121 -1.56 -14.64 -3.76
N PRO A 122 -2.67 -13.87 -3.71
CA PRO A 122 -2.62 -12.42 -3.80
C PRO A 122 -1.82 -11.76 -2.67
N ALA A 123 -1.82 -12.34 -1.46
CA ALA A 123 -1.05 -11.81 -0.35
C ALA A 123 0.46 -12.00 -0.58
N ALA A 124 0.87 -13.14 -1.10
CA ALA A 124 2.26 -13.40 -1.47
C ALA A 124 2.73 -12.46 -2.58
N MET A 125 1.89 -12.21 -3.59
CA MET A 125 2.22 -11.27 -4.68
C MET A 125 2.43 -9.85 -4.15
N LEU A 126 1.52 -9.35 -3.31
CA LEU A 126 1.64 -8.02 -2.71
C LEU A 126 2.87 -7.91 -1.79
N LYS A 127 3.16 -8.97 -1.03
CA LYS A 127 4.36 -9.05 -0.18
C LYS A 127 5.63 -8.97 -1.03
N ASN A 128 5.74 -9.80 -2.06
CA ASN A 128 6.89 -9.82 -2.96
C ASN A 128 7.10 -8.45 -3.64
N MET A 129 6.01 -7.74 -3.97
CA MET A 129 6.07 -6.39 -4.52
C MET A 129 6.77 -5.41 -3.57
N VAL A 130 6.42 -5.43 -2.29
CA VAL A 130 7.04 -4.58 -1.26
C VAL A 130 8.52 -4.94 -1.08
N GLU A 131 8.82 -6.24 -0.96
CA GLU A 131 10.18 -6.74 -0.72
C GLU A 131 11.10 -6.44 -1.92
N GLU A 132 10.65 -6.71 -3.14
CA GLU A 132 11.44 -6.46 -4.35
C GLU A 132 11.66 -4.96 -4.57
N ALA A 133 10.62 -4.13 -4.47
CA ALA A 133 10.76 -2.68 -4.57
C ALA A 133 11.72 -2.12 -3.51
N HIS A 134 11.64 -2.59 -2.26
CA HIS A 134 12.56 -2.21 -1.19
C HIS A 134 14.02 -2.52 -1.55
N ILE A 135 14.29 -3.74 -2.01
CA ILE A 135 15.66 -4.18 -2.39
C ILE A 135 16.19 -3.34 -3.54
N VAL A 136 15.39 -3.11 -4.58
CA VAL A 136 15.85 -2.36 -5.76
C VAL A 136 16.13 -0.89 -5.42
N ILE A 137 15.29 -0.26 -4.59
CA ILE A 137 15.53 1.12 -4.13
C ILE A 137 16.83 1.19 -3.31
N ARG A 138 17.07 0.23 -2.41
CA ARG A 138 18.33 0.15 -1.64
C ARG A 138 19.56 -0.03 -2.53
N LEU A 139 19.47 -0.90 -3.53
CA LEU A 139 20.57 -1.09 -4.48
C LEU A 139 20.87 0.19 -5.28
N ALA A 140 19.84 0.93 -5.66
CA ALA A 140 19.99 2.22 -6.33
C ALA A 140 20.66 3.27 -5.44
N ALA A 141 20.44 3.23 -4.11
CA ALA A 141 21.10 4.12 -3.15
C ALA A 141 22.62 3.91 -3.11
N ILE A 142 23.10 2.68 -3.20
CA ILE A 142 24.54 2.34 -3.17
C ILE A 142 25.31 3.01 -4.31
N SER A 143 24.66 3.17 -5.46
CA SER A 143 25.29 3.77 -6.67
C SER A 143 25.01 5.27 -6.83
N SER A 144 24.34 5.89 -5.88
CA SER A 144 23.99 7.31 -5.94
C SER A 144 24.39 8.04 -4.65
N GLU A 145 24.69 9.33 -4.76
CA GLU A 145 24.90 10.20 -3.59
C GLU A 145 23.58 10.57 -2.87
N GLN A 146 22.47 10.00 -3.30
CA GLN A 146 21.12 10.27 -2.79
C GLN A 146 20.61 9.08 -2.01
N GLU A 147 19.83 9.34 -1.00
CA GLU A 147 19.11 8.31 -0.22
C GLU A 147 17.66 8.22 -0.71
N PRO A 148 17.40 7.45 -1.79
CA PRO A 148 16.06 7.31 -2.34
C PRO A 148 15.20 6.43 -1.43
N HIS A 149 14.04 6.95 -1.07
CA HIS A 149 13.03 6.24 -0.29
C HIS A 149 11.66 6.40 -0.94
N SER A 150 10.73 5.52 -0.65
CA SER A 150 9.33 5.66 -1.07
C SER A 150 8.38 5.03 -0.06
N THR A 151 7.20 5.60 0.04
CA THR A 151 6.05 4.86 0.58
C THR A 151 5.50 3.90 -0.46
N ILE A 152 4.62 3.02 -0.06
CA ILE A 152 3.73 2.26 -0.94
C ILE A 152 2.37 2.08 -0.26
N ALA A 153 1.30 2.28 -1.02
CA ALA A 153 -0.04 1.80 -0.69
C ALA A 153 -0.61 1.14 -1.95
N ALA A 154 -0.83 -0.17 -1.89
CA ALA A 154 -1.27 -0.94 -3.03
C ALA A 154 -2.45 -1.83 -2.68
N PHE A 155 -3.37 -2.01 -3.65
CA PHE A 155 -4.46 -2.96 -3.54
C PHE A 155 -4.58 -3.80 -4.81
N LEU A 156 -5.00 -5.03 -4.64
CA LEU A 156 -5.31 -5.99 -5.69
C LEU A 156 -6.76 -6.40 -5.58
N ILE A 157 -7.53 -6.20 -6.64
CA ILE A 157 -8.88 -6.77 -6.79
C ILE A 157 -8.78 -7.95 -7.75
N ASN A 158 -9.26 -9.13 -7.33
CA ASN A 158 -9.31 -10.31 -8.16
C ASN A 158 -10.64 -10.40 -8.94
N PRO A 159 -10.78 -11.33 -9.94
CA PRO A 159 -12.00 -11.48 -10.71
C PRO A 159 -13.25 -11.86 -9.89
N ARG A 160 -13.08 -12.32 -8.64
CA ARG A 160 -14.18 -12.62 -7.73
C ARG A 160 -14.67 -11.39 -6.94
N GLY A 161 -13.94 -10.27 -7.05
CA GLY A 161 -14.21 -9.04 -6.31
C GLY A 161 -13.59 -9.01 -4.91
N ASP A 162 -12.73 -9.98 -4.56
CA ASP A 162 -11.98 -9.92 -3.32
C ASP A 162 -10.90 -8.85 -3.45
N CYS A 163 -10.71 -8.04 -2.41
CA CYS A 163 -9.71 -6.99 -2.37
C CYS A 163 -8.66 -7.29 -1.30
N HIS A 164 -7.42 -7.33 -1.73
CA HIS A 164 -6.24 -7.46 -0.88
C HIS A 164 -5.42 -6.19 -0.94
N TRP A 165 -4.72 -5.82 0.14
CA TRP A 165 -3.90 -4.61 0.16
C TRP A 165 -2.65 -4.76 1.00
N VAL A 166 -1.69 -3.90 0.71
CA VAL A 166 -0.44 -3.74 1.47
C VAL A 166 -0.09 -2.25 1.54
N HIS A 167 0.55 -1.83 2.60
CA HIS A 167 1.13 -0.48 2.67
C HIS A 167 2.42 -0.46 3.49
N ALA A 168 3.27 0.53 3.21
CA ALA A 168 4.41 0.92 4.01
C ALA A 168 4.58 2.45 3.91
N GLY A 169 4.72 3.12 5.05
CA GLY A 169 4.76 4.57 5.16
C GLY A 169 3.46 5.16 5.65
N ASP A 170 3.21 6.41 5.28
CA ASP A 170 2.04 7.21 5.65
C ASP A 170 1.06 7.42 4.49
N SER A 171 1.32 6.82 3.32
CA SER A 171 0.31 6.69 2.27
C SER A 171 -0.80 5.75 2.72
N ARG A 172 -2.06 6.18 2.59
CA ARG A 172 -3.18 5.53 3.26
C ARG A 172 -4.16 4.88 2.29
N ILE A 173 -4.74 3.77 2.74
CA ILE A 173 -5.89 3.12 2.10
C ILE A 173 -7.10 3.31 3.00
N TYR A 174 -8.21 3.77 2.39
CA TYR A 174 -9.49 3.94 3.05
C TYR A 174 -10.52 3.05 2.39
N HIS A 175 -11.32 2.36 3.19
CA HIS A 175 -12.46 1.59 2.72
C HIS A 175 -13.76 2.17 3.25
N PHE A 176 -14.69 2.41 2.33
CA PHE A 176 -16.01 2.93 2.63
C PHE A 176 -17.09 1.95 2.20
N GLU A 177 -18.14 1.81 3.01
CA GLU A 177 -19.42 1.20 2.66
C GLU A 177 -20.45 2.32 2.56
N GLY A 178 -20.83 2.70 1.35
CA GLY A 178 -21.58 3.92 1.11
C GLY A 178 -20.81 5.16 1.62
N ALA A 179 -21.41 5.94 2.52
CA ALA A 179 -20.75 7.10 3.12
C ALA A 179 -19.97 6.78 4.40
N ARG A 180 -20.05 5.55 4.91
CA ARG A 180 -19.42 5.17 6.18
C ARG A 180 -17.99 4.66 5.96
N LEU A 181 -17.02 5.30 6.61
CA LEU A 181 -15.66 4.78 6.71
C LEU A 181 -15.65 3.52 7.58
N THR A 182 -15.28 2.38 7.01
CA THR A 182 -15.23 1.08 7.71
C THR A 182 -13.82 0.65 8.08
N PHE A 183 -12.83 1.16 7.34
CA PHE A 183 -11.44 0.84 7.58
C PHE A 183 -10.50 1.94 7.03
N ARG A 184 -9.39 2.14 7.71
CA ARG A 184 -8.24 2.96 7.28
C ARG A 184 -6.95 2.29 7.75
N THR A 185 -5.90 2.34 6.92
CA THR A 185 -4.55 1.94 7.34
C THR A 185 -4.01 2.88 8.42
N SER A 186 -3.15 2.35 9.31
CA SER A 186 -2.43 3.14 10.30
C SER A 186 -1.05 3.51 9.76
N ASP A 187 -0.62 4.76 9.93
CA ASP A 187 0.64 5.24 9.38
C ASP A 187 1.85 4.56 10.05
N HIS A 188 2.87 4.26 9.27
CA HIS A 188 4.16 3.86 9.80
C HIS A 188 5.01 5.10 10.10
N SER A 189 4.53 5.96 11.00
CA SER A 189 5.19 7.18 11.43
C SER A 189 5.55 7.15 12.91
N TYR A 190 6.53 7.98 13.29
CA TYR A 190 6.94 8.14 14.68
C TYR A 190 5.77 8.59 15.58
N VAL A 191 5.00 9.57 15.11
CA VAL A 191 3.88 10.11 15.90
C VAL A 191 2.74 9.10 16.04
N GLN A 192 2.49 8.27 15.02
CA GLN A 192 1.49 7.20 15.13
C GLN A 192 1.92 6.15 16.16
N ALA A 193 3.21 5.83 16.22
CA ALA A 193 3.73 4.92 17.25
C ALA A 193 3.55 5.49 18.68
N LEU A 194 3.63 6.81 18.85
CA LEU A 194 3.33 7.48 20.13
C LEU A 194 1.82 7.42 20.46
N VAL A 195 0.97 7.63 19.46
CA VAL A 195 -0.50 7.50 19.63
C VAL A 195 -0.88 6.08 20.02
N ASP A 196 -0.31 5.07 19.36
CA ASP A 196 -0.58 3.66 19.63
C ASP A 196 -0.15 3.22 21.04
N ARG A 197 0.85 3.90 21.62
CA ARG A 197 1.29 3.72 23.02
C ARG A 197 0.49 4.56 24.02
N GLY A 198 -0.40 5.43 23.54
CA GLY A 198 -1.17 6.35 24.38
C GLY A 198 -0.37 7.55 24.92
N GLU A 199 0.81 7.82 24.36
CA GLU A 199 1.68 8.96 24.73
C GLU A 199 1.23 10.27 24.08
N LEU A 200 0.51 10.18 22.95
CA LEU A 200 -0.09 11.33 22.26
C LEU A 200 -1.54 11.02 21.88
N THR A 201 -2.36 12.05 21.80
CA THR A 201 -3.64 12.00 21.11
C THR A 201 -3.45 12.18 19.60
N GLY A 202 -4.44 11.76 18.80
CA GLY A 202 -4.38 12.01 17.36
C GLY A 202 -4.33 13.50 16.97
N ALA A 203 -4.90 14.39 17.80
CA ALA A 203 -4.82 15.82 17.58
C ALA A 203 -3.40 16.37 17.83
N GLU A 204 -2.75 15.93 18.89
CA GLU A 204 -1.36 16.29 19.20
C GLU A 204 -0.38 15.75 18.16
N ALA A 205 -0.61 14.54 17.66
CA ALA A 205 0.21 13.93 16.60
C ALA A 205 0.23 14.79 15.31
N ASN A 206 -0.90 15.40 14.95
CA ASN A 206 -1.00 16.21 13.72
C ASN A 206 -0.17 17.51 13.76
N ILE A 207 0.12 18.03 14.93
CA ILE A 207 0.90 19.28 15.12
C ILE A 207 2.29 19.03 15.71
N HIS A 208 2.66 17.76 15.88
CA HIS A 208 3.93 17.39 16.47
C HIS A 208 5.10 17.75 15.55
N PRO A 209 6.24 18.29 16.07
CA PRO A 209 7.40 18.67 15.26
C PRO A 209 7.97 17.52 14.39
N HIS A 210 7.79 16.28 14.83
CA HIS A 210 8.24 15.07 14.13
C HIS A 210 7.11 14.31 13.43
N SER A 211 6.05 15.02 13.04
CA SER A 211 4.89 14.41 12.36
C SER A 211 5.24 13.80 10.99
N ASN A 212 6.32 14.26 10.36
CA ASN A 212 6.83 13.80 9.07
C ASN A 212 7.88 12.68 9.16
N ILE A 213 8.23 12.19 10.36
CA ILE A 213 9.22 11.11 10.50
C ILE A 213 8.54 9.76 10.31
N LEU A 214 8.96 9.05 9.28
CA LEU A 214 8.54 7.67 9.02
C LEU A 214 9.45 6.67 9.76
N VAL A 215 8.82 5.64 10.33
CA VAL A 215 9.51 4.51 10.98
C VAL A 215 9.51 3.25 10.11
N GLY A 216 8.90 3.31 8.93
CA GLY A 216 8.84 2.23 7.97
C GLY A 216 8.50 2.76 6.58
N CYS A 217 9.46 2.70 5.65
CA CYS A 217 9.27 2.99 4.24
C CYS A 217 10.25 2.14 3.40
N LEU A 218 10.08 2.15 2.09
CA LEU A 218 10.95 1.41 1.17
C LEU A 218 12.29 2.13 1.01
N GLY A 219 13.37 1.36 0.93
CA GLY A 219 14.73 1.89 0.74
C GLY A 219 15.48 2.19 2.04
N THR A 220 14.84 2.15 3.21
CA THR A 220 15.52 2.36 4.49
C THR A 220 16.48 1.23 4.82
N GLU A 221 17.58 1.53 5.51
CA GLU A 221 18.39 0.51 6.16
C GLU A 221 17.61 -0.11 7.33
N SER A 222 17.69 -1.42 7.46
CA SER A 222 17.05 -2.20 8.54
C SER A 222 17.88 -2.17 9.82
#